data_62d42744ae3065ff1a8eba870930ce79
#
_entry.id   62d42744ae3065ff1a8eba870930ce79
#
_cell.length_a   1.000
_cell.length_b   1.000
_cell.length_c   1.000
_cell.angle_alpha   90.00
_cell.angle_beta   90.00
_cell.angle_gamma   90.00
#
_symmetry.space_group_name_H-M   'P 1'
#
loop_
_entity.id
_entity.type
_entity.pdbx_description
1 polymer ?
#
loop_
_entity_poly.entity_id
_entity_poly.type
_entity_poly.pdbx_seq_one_letter_code
_entity_poly.pdbx_strand_id
1 'polypeptide(L)'
;MIAFSWNSELPSGHNPFWIRDDALAGLGLLAGDAVAIDTRAEPRDGDLVVAEADIDGDSVRLARRYFVAGSKVRLEPVGSAEAVRVLPQDNVLVLGVIAARLSFASGTDQPPLEEPL
;
A
#
# COMPACT_ATOMS: atom_id res chain seq x y z
N MET A 1 18.50 21.72 -9.08
CA MET A 1 17.36 21.46 -8.20
C MET A 1 17.78 20.49 -7.12
N ILE A 2 17.49 20.83 -5.90
CA ILE A 2 17.78 19.94 -4.78
C ILE A 2 16.63 18.94 -4.72
N ALA A 3 16.97 17.64 -4.74
CA ALA A 3 15.97 16.63 -4.51
C ALA A 3 15.50 16.74 -3.06
N PHE A 4 14.23 17.07 -2.87
CA PHE A 4 13.65 17.16 -1.55
C PHE A 4 13.19 15.79 -1.11
N SER A 5 13.79 15.30 -0.03
CA SER A 5 13.37 14.05 0.59
C SER A 5 12.58 14.37 1.85
N TRP A 6 11.26 14.14 1.82
CA TRP A 6 10.40 14.33 2.97
C TRP A 6 10.11 13.05 3.72
N ASN A 7 10.79 11.94 3.38
CA ASN A 7 10.58 10.67 4.08
C ASN A 7 10.87 10.77 5.57
N SER A 8 11.87 11.58 5.94
CA SER A 8 12.22 11.81 7.34
C SER A 8 11.18 12.63 8.08
N GLU A 9 10.26 13.29 7.37
CA GLU A 9 9.18 14.09 7.98
C GLU A 9 7.94 13.26 8.28
N LEU A 10 7.88 12.03 7.78
CA LEU A 10 6.80 11.12 8.14
C LEU A 10 7.08 10.48 9.50
N PRO A 11 6.05 9.99 10.20
CA PRO A 11 6.26 9.23 11.43
C PRO A 11 7.27 8.12 11.24
N SER A 12 8.01 7.81 12.31
CA SER A 12 9.04 6.78 12.27
C SER A 12 8.46 5.44 11.81
N GLY A 13 9.14 4.81 10.85
CA GLY A 13 8.69 3.55 10.25
C GLY A 13 7.69 3.71 9.13
N HIS A 14 7.23 4.94 8.83
CA HIS A 14 6.33 5.22 7.73
C HIS A 14 7.10 5.58 6.48
N ASN A 15 6.71 4.98 5.34
CA ASN A 15 7.26 5.27 4.03
C ASN A 15 6.15 5.55 3.04
N PRO A 16 6.39 6.37 2.03
CA PRO A 16 5.39 6.62 1.01
C PRO A 16 5.31 5.47 0.01
N PHE A 17 4.12 5.24 -0.50
CA PHE A 17 3.88 4.35 -1.63
C PHE A 17 2.83 4.97 -2.55
N TRP A 18 3.12 5.01 -3.84
CA TRP A 18 2.16 5.48 -4.84
C TRP A 18 1.35 4.32 -5.38
N ILE A 19 0.02 4.44 -5.23
CA ILE A 19 -0.93 3.42 -5.70
C ILE A 19 -0.80 3.28 -7.21
N ARG A 20 -0.79 2.06 -7.71
CA ARG A 20 -0.50 1.75 -9.12
C ARG A 20 -1.72 1.34 -9.93
N ASP A 21 -2.82 1.02 -9.27
CA ASP A 21 -4.06 0.62 -9.93
C ASP A 21 -5.26 1.07 -9.10
N ASP A 22 -6.46 0.76 -9.58
CA ASP A 22 -7.70 1.20 -8.95
C ASP A 22 -8.33 0.12 -8.06
N ALA A 23 -7.52 -0.84 -7.60
CA ALA A 23 -8.05 -1.95 -6.79
C ALA A 23 -8.68 -1.50 -5.49
N LEU A 24 -8.29 -0.35 -4.94
CA LEU A 24 -8.85 0.20 -3.70
C LEU A 24 -9.80 1.37 -3.96
N ALA A 25 -10.39 1.44 -5.16
CA ALA A 25 -11.27 2.53 -5.54
C ALA A 25 -12.48 2.69 -4.61
N GLY A 26 -12.98 1.57 -4.03
CA GLY A 26 -14.06 1.62 -3.05
C GLY A 26 -13.72 2.39 -1.79
N LEU A 27 -12.43 2.62 -1.52
CA LEU A 27 -11.94 3.44 -0.41
C LEU A 27 -11.52 4.85 -0.88
N GLY A 28 -11.76 5.17 -2.14
CA GLY A 28 -11.34 6.44 -2.71
C GLY A 28 -9.85 6.53 -3.04
N LEU A 29 -9.15 5.39 -3.07
CA LEU A 29 -7.73 5.33 -3.43
C LEU A 29 -7.60 4.88 -4.88
N LEU A 30 -7.12 5.78 -5.72
CA LEU A 30 -6.97 5.55 -7.15
C LEU A 30 -5.50 5.52 -7.55
N ALA A 31 -5.23 4.99 -8.74
CA ALA A 31 -3.88 5.02 -9.30
C ALA A 31 -3.33 6.44 -9.28
N GLY A 32 -2.10 6.61 -8.80
CA GLY A 32 -1.46 7.91 -8.65
C GLY A 32 -1.61 8.53 -7.26
N ASP A 33 -2.56 8.07 -6.46
CA ASP A 33 -2.66 8.50 -5.07
C ASP A 33 -1.51 7.94 -4.25
N ALA A 34 -1.13 8.65 -3.20
CA ALA A 34 -0.05 8.23 -2.31
C ALA A 34 -0.61 7.86 -0.93
N VAL A 35 0.00 6.85 -0.33
CA VAL A 35 -0.30 6.42 1.03
C VAL A 35 1.01 6.30 1.82
N ALA A 36 0.89 6.41 3.14
CA ALA A 36 1.98 6.08 4.04
C ALA A 36 1.81 4.63 4.49
N ILE A 37 2.86 3.84 4.34
CA ILE A 37 2.87 2.46 4.84
C ILE A 37 3.74 2.37 6.08
N ASP A 38 3.26 1.64 7.08
CA ASP A 38 4.02 1.34 8.29
C ASP A 38 4.78 0.04 8.06
N THR A 39 6.10 0.15 7.92
CA THR A 39 6.96 -0.98 7.62
C THR A 39 7.24 -1.86 8.83
N ARG A 40 6.88 -1.41 10.03
CA ARG A 40 7.10 -2.14 11.28
C ARG A 40 5.84 -2.86 11.78
N ALA A 41 4.67 -2.50 11.26
CA ALA A 41 3.43 -3.14 11.68
C ALA A 41 3.35 -4.56 11.12
N GLU A 42 2.92 -5.50 11.94
CA GLU A 42 2.58 -6.84 11.47
C GLU A 42 1.17 -6.81 10.87
N PRO A 43 1.02 -7.30 9.63
CA PRO A 43 -0.30 -7.31 9.01
C PRO A 43 -1.23 -8.31 9.71
N ARG A 44 -2.49 -7.91 9.85
CA ARG A 44 -3.56 -8.72 10.39
C ARG A 44 -4.63 -8.90 9.33
N ASP A 45 -5.45 -9.92 9.49
CA ASP A 45 -6.58 -10.15 8.59
C ASP A 45 -7.46 -8.90 8.50
N GLY A 46 -7.73 -8.48 7.27
CA GLY A 46 -8.52 -7.29 7.00
C GLY A 46 -7.71 -6.00 6.84
N ASP A 47 -6.43 -6.02 7.16
CA ASP A 47 -5.59 -4.84 6.97
C ASP A 47 -5.40 -4.54 5.48
N LEU A 48 -5.24 -3.26 5.19
CA LEU A 48 -4.77 -2.82 3.87
C LEU A 48 -3.25 -2.84 3.89
N VAL A 49 -2.65 -3.53 2.93
CA VAL A 49 -1.20 -3.68 2.85
C VAL A 49 -0.68 -3.32 1.47
N VAL A 50 0.60 -2.99 1.42
CA VAL A 50 1.36 -3.04 0.17
C VAL A 50 2.24 -4.29 0.25
N ALA A 51 2.11 -5.13 -0.76
CA ALA A 51 2.85 -6.38 -0.83
C ALA A 51 3.57 -6.50 -2.17
N GLU A 52 4.71 -7.15 -2.14
CA GLU A 52 5.40 -7.61 -3.34
C GLU A 52 5.03 -9.07 -3.54
N ALA A 53 4.47 -9.39 -4.70
CA ALA A 53 3.93 -10.71 -4.97
C ALA A 53 4.48 -11.26 -6.28
N ASP A 54 4.79 -12.56 -6.28
CA ASP A 54 5.16 -13.27 -7.50
C ASP A 54 3.89 -13.81 -8.14
N ILE A 55 3.54 -13.24 -9.30
CA ILE A 55 2.34 -13.59 -10.05
C ILE A 55 2.76 -13.92 -11.47
N ASP A 56 2.50 -15.16 -11.88
CA ASP A 56 2.81 -15.64 -13.23
C ASP A 56 4.28 -15.39 -13.66
N GLY A 57 5.19 -15.51 -12.70
CA GLY A 57 6.62 -15.33 -12.95
C GLY A 57 7.11 -13.90 -12.83
N ASP A 58 6.20 -12.94 -12.62
CA ASP A 58 6.55 -11.54 -12.46
C ASP A 58 6.42 -11.10 -10.99
N SER A 59 7.36 -10.28 -10.54
CA SER A 59 7.28 -9.66 -9.22
C SER A 59 6.57 -8.31 -9.37
N VAL A 60 5.43 -8.16 -8.70
CA VAL A 60 4.62 -6.96 -8.77
C VAL A 60 4.32 -6.43 -7.37
N ARG A 61 4.17 -5.11 -7.23
CA ARG A 61 3.75 -4.48 -5.98
C ARG A 61 2.30 -4.10 -6.07
N LEU A 62 1.53 -4.54 -5.06
CA LEU A 62 0.08 -4.40 -5.02
C LEU A 62 -0.34 -3.80 -3.68
N ALA A 63 -1.32 -2.89 -3.72
CA ALA A 63 -2.02 -2.42 -2.53
C ALA A 63 -3.38 -3.14 -2.47
N ARG A 64 -3.59 -3.95 -1.44
CA ARG A 64 -4.77 -4.82 -1.34
C ARG A 64 -5.17 -5.01 0.12
N ARG A 65 -6.38 -5.50 0.32
CA ARG A 65 -6.79 -6.03 1.62
C ARG A 65 -6.23 -7.43 1.80
N TYR A 66 -5.70 -7.70 2.97
CA TYR A 66 -4.87 -8.86 3.27
C TYR A 66 -5.59 -9.83 4.19
N PHE A 67 -5.51 -11.12 3.86
CA PHE A 67 -6.00 -12.20 4.73
C PHE A 67 -5.06 -13.39 4.65
N VAL A 68 -4.84 -14.07 5.77
CA VAL A 68 -4.12 -15.33 5.81
C VAL A 68 -5.13 -16.46 5.89
N ALA A 69 -4.93 -17.47 5.06
CA ALA A 69 -5.76 -18.67 5.05
C ALA A 69 -4.83 -19.90 4.98
N GLY A 70 -4.46 -20.45 6.13
CA GLY A 70 -3.51 -21.54 6.23
C GLY A 70 -2.13 -21.15 5.66
N SER A 71 -1.65 -21.88 4.65
CA SER A 71 -0.37 -21.59 3.99
C SER A 71 -0.49 -20.57 2.85
N LYS A 72 -1.67 -19.99 2.68
CA LYS A 72 -1.96 -19.06 1.59
C LYS A 72 -2.25 -17.67 2.09
N VAL A 73 -2.01 -16.68 1.23
CA VAL A 73 -2.39 -15.29 1.44
C VAL A 73 -3.42 -14.92 0.38
N ARG A 74 -4.52 -14.31 0.82
CA ARG A 74 -5.52 -13.75 -0.09
C ARG A 74 -5.37 -12.25 -0.11
N LEU A 75 -5.20 -11.70 -1.30
CA LEU A 75 -5.09 -10.26 -1.56
C LEU A 75 -6.34 -9.84 -2.33
N GLU A 76 -7.16 -8.99 -1.72
CA GLU A 76 -8.48 -8.61 -2.24
C GLU A 76 -8.53 -7.14 -2.61
N PRO A 77 -9.16 -6.81 -3.74
CA PRO A 77 -9.52 -5.43 -4.04
C PRO A 77 -10.69 -5.00 -3.15
N VAL A 78 -10.94 -3.69 -3.09
CA VAL A 78 -12.08 -3.10 -2.38
C VAL A 78 -12.83 -2.20 -3.34
N GLY A 79 -14.06 -2.59 -3.69
CA GLY A 79 -14.91 -1.81 -4.58
C GLY A 79 -14.36 -1.66 -5.99
N SER A 80 -13.77 -2.73 -6.52
CA SER A 80 -13.13 -2.75 -7.82
C SER A 80 -13.34 -4.10 -8.49
N ALA A 81 -13.27 -4.13 -9.81
CA ALA A 81 -13.33 -5.36 -10.60
C ALA A 81 -12.00 -6.09 -10.71
N GLU A 82 -10.95 -5.58 -10.08
CA GLU A 82 -9.66 -6.28 -10.04
C GLU A 82 -9.80 -7.67 -9.42
N ALA A 83 -8.95 -8.58 -9.83
CA ALA A 83 -9.04 -9.97 -9.39
C ALA A 83 -8.58 -10.14 -7.95
N VAL A 84 -9.29 -11.00 -7.20
CA VAL A 84 -8.77 -11.54 -5.93
C VAL A 84 -7.62 -12.49 -6.27
N ARG A 85 -6.51 -12.36 -5.55
CA ARG A 85 -5.35 -13.23 -5.71
C ARG A 85 -5.19 -14.09 -4.47
N VAL A 86 -5.05 -15.39 -4.67
CA VAL A 86 -4.74 -16.35 -3.61
C VAL A 86 -3.39 -16.97 -3.96
N LEU A 87 -2.40 -16.72 -3.13
CA LEU A 87 -1.01 -17.07 -3.41
C LEU A 87 -0.40 -17.82 -2.23
N PRO A 88 0.55 -18.72 -2.48
CA PRO A 88 1.34 -19.29 -1.39
C PRO A 88 2.02 -18.17 -0.58
N GLN A 89 2.14 -18.35 0.73
CA GLN A 89 2.78 -17.34 1.57
C GLN A 89 4.20 -17.00 1.10
N ASP A 90 4.93 -17.98 0.59
CA ASP A 90 6.29 -17.79 0.11
C ASP A 90 6.37 -16.87 -1.12
N ASN A 91 5.26 -16.65 -1.80
CA ASN A 91 5.18 -15.78 -2.97
C ASN A 91 4.77 -14.35 -2.62
N VAL A 92 4.58 -14.03 -1.35
CA VAL A 92 4.08 -12.73 -0.92
C VAL A 92 4.98 -12.16 0.18
N LEU A 93 5.53 -10.97 -0.08
CA LEU A 93 6.27 -10.22 0.93
C LEU A 93 5.48 -8.95 1.23
N VAL A 94 4.97 -8.82 2.45
CA VAL A 94 4.31 -7.59 2.88
C VAL A 94 5.36 -6.53 3.16
N LEU A 95 5.29 -5.42 2.44
CA LEU A 95 6.22 -4.30 2.59
C LEU A 95 5.79 -3.37 3.72
N GLY A 96 4.50 -3.27 3.98
CA GLY A 96 3.96 -2.48 5.08
C GLY A 96 2.46 -2.47 5.10
N VAL A 97 1.90 -2.04 6.23
CA VAL A 97 0.46 -1.84 6.42
C VAL A 97 0.13 -0.39 6.07
N ILE A 98 -0.91 -0.17 5.27
CA ILE A 98 -1.33 1.18 4.92
C ILE A 98 -1.88 1.86 6.17
N ALA A 99 -1.19 2.92 6.62
CA ALA A 99 -1.52 3.64 7.85
C ALA A 99 -2.34 4.89 7.58
N ALA A 100 -2.16 5.54 6.44
CA ALA A 100 -2.79 6.83 6.14
C ALA A 100 -2.73 7.13 4.66
N ARG A 101 -3.59 8.06 4.22
CA ARG A 101 -3.47 8.70 2.92
C ARG A 101 -2.49 9.86 3.05
N LEU A 102 -1.72 10.12 2.01
CA LEU A 102 -0.86 11.29 1.95
C LEU A 102 -1.52 12.39 1.12
N SER A 103 -1.59 13.58 1.69
CA SER A 103 -2.13 14.77 1.05
C SER A 103 -1.02 15.77 0.82
N PHE A 104 -0.92 16.30 -0.39
CA PHE A 104 0.12 17.22 -0.79
C PHE A 104 -0.44 18.62 -0.95
N ALA A 105 0.23 19.60 -0.32
CA ALA A 105 -0.13 21.00 -0.52
C ALA A 105 0.36 21.46 -1.89
N SER A 106 -0.54 22.01 -2.70
CA SER A 106 -0.23 22.44 -4.04
C SER A 106 0.73 23.65 -4.03
N GLY A 107 1.75 23.61 -4.88
CA GLY A 107 2.65 24.74 -5.08
C GLY A 107 3.64 25.01 -3.95
N THR A 108 3.85 24.05 -3.05
CA THR A 108 4.79 24.19 -1.94
C THR A 108 5.76 23.04 -1.89
N ASP A 109 6.89 23.24 -1.19
CA ASP A 109 7.85 22.17 -0.89
C ASP A 109 7.58 21.55 0.48
N GLN A 110 6.38 21.74 1.02
CA GLN A 110 5.98 21.18 2.29
C GLN A 110 5.90 19.65 2.21
N PRO A 111 6.29 18.94 3.27
CA PRO A 111 6.07 17.51 3.31
C PRO A 111 4.57 17.21 3.28
N PRO A 112 4.17 16.05 2.76
CA PRO A 112 2.76 15.68 2.74
C PRO A 112 2.23 15.46 4.16
N LEU A 113 0.93 15.65 4.33
CA LEU A 113 0.23 15.39 5.57
C LEU A 113 -0.41 14.01 5.51
N GLU A 114 -0.32 13.28 6.61
CA GLU A 114 -1.04 12.02 6.76
C GLU A 114 -2.48 12.31 7.15
N GLU A 115 -3.41 11.68 6.44
CA GLU A 115 -4.83 11.80 6.69
C GLU A 115 -5.43 10.41 6.90
N PRO A 116 -6.49 10.28 7.72
CA PRO A 116 -7.19 9.01 7.87
C PRO A 116 -7.74 8.52 6.52
N LEU A 117 -7.76 7.22 6.38
CA LEU A 117 -8.35 6.57 5.20
C LEU A 117 -9.87 6.66 5.23
#